data_a4e4d287904b8d19a1c72ad911457847
#
_entry.id   a4e4d287904b8d19a1c72ad911457847
#
_cell.length_a   1.000
_cell.length_b   1.000
_cell.length_c   1.000
_cell.angle_alpha   90.00
_cell.angle_beta   90.00
_cell.angle_gamma   90.00
#
_symmetry.space_group_name_H-M   'P 1'
#
loop_
_entity.id
_entity.type
_entity.pdbx_description
1 polymer ?
#
loop_
_entity_poly.entity_id
_entity_poly.type
_entity_poly.pdbx_seq_one_letter_code
_entity_poly.pdbx_strand_id
1 'polypeptide(L)'
;MNKFRFWFKNARPISLPQSLLPALTAVALSYGNEEYSLVCAIASIIGVVFLHLGFNLMDDWFDYKTGSAEARQKVANEGFRGRMIKYPYLTSGEATPKQLLVATWCFLAAAAVMAAVVFAVRGWMILGWVAAALIIGASYSGGPLKLGFRGLGELVIFVMFGPLMMSGVYYAITGCLDFKILWLSVAVGMLVTNIVYSHSVLDAVPDAKMGKKTMAHLMKIGRGQIVFSAMLNLLPYVMVLIGVILGQLHPAYLAVMLVLPVSVWLIGSLNDFVNHRDVAIEPKKWMGPMGDFDAYRKAGIDWFLLRWLTARNIVTRFCLVLIIVNLIFG
;
A
#
# COMPACT_ATOMS: atom_id res chain seq x y z
N MET A 1 23.04 14.34 10.76
CA MET A 1 22.43 13.04 10.34
C MET A 1 23.02 12.64 8.99
N ASN A 2 23.37 11.35 8.78
CA ASN A 2 23.85 10.88 7.46
C ASN A 2 22.77 11.14 6.39
N LYS A 3 23.18 11.59 5.19
CA LYS A 3 22.27 11.90 4.07
C LYS A 3 21.34 10.73 3.71
N PHE A 4 21.85 9.50 3.72
CA PHE A 4 21.01 8.31 3.45
C PHE A 4 19.92 8.16 4.52
N ARG A 5 20.27 8.26 5.82
CA ARG A 5 19.30 8.16 6.92
C ARG A 5 18.25 9.26 6.86
N PHE A 6 18.63 10.46 6.43
CA PHE A 6 17.70 11.57 6.22
C PHE A 6 16.66 11.22 5.16
N TRP A 7 17.10 10.81 3.96
CA TRP A 7 16.20 10.50 2.85
C TRP A 7 15.39 9.24 3.09
N PHE A 8 15.97 8.20 3.70
CA PHE A 8 15.25 7.00 4.10
C PHE A 8 14.09 7.32 5.04
N LYS A 9 14.32 8.14 6.08
CA LYS A 9 13.27 8.59 7.01
C LYS A 9 12.15 9.34 6.28
N ASN A 10 12.50 10.25 5.38
CA ASN A 10 11.56 11.08 4.65
C ASN A 10 10.84 10.32 3.52
N ALA A 11 11.39 9.22 3.02
CA ALA A 11 10.73 8.32 2.07
C ALA A 11 9.57 7.49 2.70
N ARG A 12 9.20 7.75 3.93
CA ARG A 12 8.05 7.15 4.63
C ARG A 12 8.16 5.62 4.78
N PRO A 13 9.23 5.07 5.41
CA PRO A 13 9.40 3.62 5.57
C PRO A 13 8.26 2.95 6.37
N ILE A 14 7.46 3.72 7.09
CA ILE A 14 6.23 3.23 7.77
C ILE A 14 5.21 2.64 6.80
N SER A 15 5.29 3.00 5.50
CA SER A 15 4.43 2.45 4.45
C SER A 15 4.97 1.15 3.81
N LEU A 16 6.24 0.78 4.07
CA LEU A 16 6.84 -0.43 3.47
C LEU A 16 6.05 -1.73 3.68
N PRO A 17 5.37 -1.98 4.81
CA PRO A 17 4.56 -3.19 4.94
C PRO A 17 3.53 -3.38 3.82
N GLN A 18 3.08 -2.30 3.16
CA GLN A 18 2.13 -2.35 2.05
C GLN A 18 2.69 -3.00 0.78
N SER A 19 4.01 -2.97 0.59
CA SER A 19 4.69 -3.60 -0.54
C SER A 19 5.53 -4.81 -0.12
N LEU A 20 6.21 -4.70 1.00
CA LEU A 20 7.13 -5.74 1.45
C LEU A 20 6.41 -7.04 1.79
N LEU A 21 5.26 -6.97 2.47
CA LEU A 21 4.53 -8.18 2.85
C LEU A 21 3.90 -8.90 1.65
N PRO A 22 3.23 -8.22 0.69
CA PRO A 22 2.83 -8.86 -0.55
C PRO A 22 4.00 -9.47 -1.34
N ALA A 23 5.15 -8.76 -1.41
CA ALA A 23 6.34 -9.28 -2.08
C ALA A 23 6.91 -10.54 -1.38
N LEU A 24 6.99 -10.52 -0.05
CA LEU A 24 7.40 -11.70 0.75
C LEU A 24 6.40 -12.85 0.60
N THR A 25 5.10 -12.55 0.47
CA THR A 25 4.10 -13.57 0.16
C THR A 25 4.37 -14.21 -1.20
N ALA A 26 4.70 -13.42 -2.22
CA ALA A 26 5.06 -13.95 -3.54
C ALA A 26 6.33 -14.81 -3.48
N VAL A 27 7.35 -14.40 -2.70
CA VAL A 27 8.56 -15.22 -2.44
C VAL A 27 8.18 -16.55 -1.77
N ALA A 28 7.34 -16.52 -0.74
CA ALA A 28 6.92 -17.74 -0.06
C ALA A 28 6.13 -18.66 -1.03
N LEU A 29 5.20 -18.11 -1.81
CA LEU A 29 4.41 -18.87 -2.79
C LEU A 29 5.26 -19.50 -3.91
N SER A 30 6.44 -18.93 -4.20
CA SER A 30 7.38 -19.48 -5.19
C SER A 30 8.27 -20.58 -4.62
N TYR A 31 8.30 -20.75 -3.29
CA TYR A 31 9.12 -21.80 -2.65
C TYR A 31 8.64 -23.19 -3.05
N GLY A 32 9.59 -24.08 -3.33
CA GLY A 32 9.30 -25.43 -3.84
C GLY A 32 9.18 -25.52 -5.37
N ASN A 33 9.16 -24.38 -6.09
CA ASN A 33 9.23 -24.42 -7.55
C ASN A 33 10.63 -24.85 -8.02
N GLU A 34 10.69 -25.74 -9.02
CA GLU A 34 11.97 -26.28 -9.54
C GLU A 34 12.92 -25.21 -10.07
N GLU A 35 12.37 -24.12 -10.63
CA GLU A 35 13.12 -23.00 -11.18
C GLU A 35 13.36 -21.86 -10.15
N TYR A 36 13.17 -22.15 -8.85
CA TYR A 36 13.33 -21.14 -7.80
C TYR A 36 14.75 -20.56 -7.78
N SER A 37 14.85 -19.24 -7.92
CA SER A 37 16.11 -18.51 -7.86
C SER A 37 16.21 -17.64 -6.60
N LEU A 38 17.06 -18.02 -5.65
CA LEU A 38 17.32 -17.23 -4.44
C LEU A 38 17.88 -15.84 -4.77
N VAL A 39 18.74 -15.74 -5.80
CA VAL A 39 19.30 -14.45 -6.24
C VAL A 39 18.21 -13.51 -6.71
N CYS A 40 17.25 -14.02 -7.53
CA CYS A 40 16.11 -13.26 -7.98
C CYS A 40 15.16 -12.90 -6.82
N ALA A 41 14.98 -13.78 -5.84
CA ALA A 41 14.16 -13.50 -4.66
C ALA A 41 14.72 -12.31 -3.86
N ILE A 42 16.02 -12.35 -3.54
CA ILE A 42 16.71 -11.28 -2.81
C ILE A 42 16.69 -9.98 -3.62
N ALA A 43 17.05 -10.04 -4.91
CA ALA A 43 17.05 -8.86 -5.77
C ALA A 43 15.66 -8.24 -5.91
N SER A 44 14.62 -9.05 -6.06
CA SER A 44 13.23 -8.57 -6.15
C SER A 44 12.78 -7.85 -4.86
N ILE A 45 13.07 -8.41 -3.68
CA ILE A 45 12.72 -7.78 -2.40
C ILE A 45 13.44 -6.44 -2.23
N ILE A 46 14.75 -6.39 -2.48
CA ILE A 46 15.52 -5.15 -2.40
C ILE A 46 15.02 -4.14 -3.43
N GLY A 47 14.77 -4.59 -4.66
CA GLY A 47 14.22 -3.77 -5.74
C GLY A 47 12.86 -3.16 -5.39
N VAL A 48 11.94 -3.95 -4.85
CA VAL A 48 10.61 -3.48 -4.39
C VAL A 48 10.74 -2.43 -3.30
N VAL A 49 11.63 -2.62 -2.31
CA VAL A 49 11.85 -1.63 -1.24
C VAL A 49 12.35 -0.31 -1.81
N PHE A 50 13.39 -0.33 -2.66
CA PHE A 50 13.92 0.88 -3.25
C PHE A 50 12.93 1.57 -4.19
N LEU A 51 12.20 0.81 -5.00
CA LEU A 51 11.17 1.33 -5.89
C LEU A 51 10.05 2.03 -5.11
N HIS A 52 9.53 1.40 -4.04
CA HIS A 52 8.49 1.97 -3.19
C HIS A 52 8.95 3.28 -2.54
N LEU A 53 10.14 3.29 -1.94
CA LEU A 53 10.69 4.49 -1.30
C LEU A 53 10.96 5.59 -2.32
N GLY A 54 11.45 5.25 -3.51
CA GLY A 54 11.65 6.18 -4.61
C GLY A 54 10.33 6.81 -5.10
N PHE A 55 9.26 6.02 -5.24
CA PHE A 55 7.94 6.54 -5.59
C PHE A 55 7.33 7.43 -4.51
N ASN A 56 7.58 7.13 -3.22
CA ASN A 56 7.13 8.01 -2.14
C ASN A 56 7.80 9.39 -2.20
N LEU A 57 9.10 9.46 -2.51
CA LEU A 57 9.80 10.73 -2.71
C LEU A 57 9.34 11.43 -3.98
N MET A 58 9.06 10.69 -5.06
CA MET A 58 8.53 11.24 -6.30
C MET A 58 7.13 11.83 -6.10
N ASP A 59 6.27 11.18 -5.31
CA ASP A 59 4.95 11.69 -4.91
C ASP A 59 5.08 13.04 -4.19
N ASP A 60 6.02 13.14 -3.22
CA ASP A 60 6.29 14.40 -2.51
C ASP A 60 6.76 15.52 -3.45
N TRP A 61 7.55 15.19 -4.49
CA TRP A 61 8.00 16.17 -5.48
C TRP A 61 6.86 16.70 -6.35
N PHE A 62 5.96 15.83 -6.82
CA PHE A 62 4.77 16.25 -7.57
C PHE A 62 3.81 17.06 -6.70
N ASP A 63 3.59 16.64 -5.45
CA ASP A 63 2.75 17.35 -4.51
C ASP A 63 3.30 18.73 -4.15
N TYR A 64 4.62 18.86 -3.98
CA TYR A 64 5.27 20.15 -3.78
C TYR A 64 5.04 21.10 -4.96
N LYS A 65 5.19 20.61 -6.20
CA LYS A 65 4.94 21.42 -7.42
C LYS A 65 3.50 21.88 -7.55
N THR A 66 2.55 21.15 -6.99
CA THR A 66 1.12 21.50 -7.05
C THR A 66 0.65 22.36 -5.88
N GLY A 67 1.52 22.71 -4.94
CA GLY A 67 1.15 23.51 -3.76
C GLY A 67 0.21 22.81 -2.81
N SER A 68 0.27 21.47 -2.73
CA SER A 68 -0.73 20.71 -1.97
C SER A 68 -0.57 20.86 -0.44
N ALA A 69 0.60 21.29 0.06
CA ALA A 69 0.79 21.57 1.49
C ALA A 69 0.07 22.86 1.91
N GLU A 70 0.19 23.91 1.11
CA GLU A 70 -0.47 25.19 1.33
C GLU A 70 -1.99 25.04 1.28
N ALA A 71 -2.49 24.28 0.29
CA ALA A 71 -3.91 23.96 0.19
C ALA A 71 -4.42 23.21 1.44
N ARG A 72 -3.67 22.22 1.94
CA ARG A 72 -4.00 21.50 3.17
C ARG A 72 -3.99 22.40 4.40
N GLN A 73 -2.99 23.27 4.52
CA GLN A 73 -2.91 24.23 5.64
C GLN A 73 -4.11 25.17 5.64
N LYS A 74 -4.53 25.66 4.47
CA LYS A 74 -5.72 26.50 4.35
C LYS A 74 -6.99 25.78 4.86
N VAL A 75 -7.21 24.55 4.41
CA VAL A 75 -8.36 23.73 4.84
C VAL A 75 -8.32 23.44 6.35
N ALA A 76 -7.14 23.22 6.91
CA ALA A 76 -6.97 23.02 8.33
C ALA A 76 -7.28 24.29 9.16
N ASN A 77 -6.87 25.45 8.68
CA ASN A 77 -7.19 26.73 9.30
C ASN A 77 -8.71 27.04 9.30
N GLU A 78 -9.46 26.41 8.39
CA GLU A 78 -10.91 26.43 8.37
C GLU A 78 -11.58 25.45 9.38
N GLY A 79 -10.77 24.76 10.20
CA GLY A 79 -11.25 23.86 11.26
C GLY A 79 -11.56 22.43 10.81
N PHE A 80 -11.20 22.05 9.57
CA PHE A 80 -11.40 20.70 9.11
C PHE A 80 -10.32 19.74 9.61
N ARG A 81 -10.72 18.62 10.16
CA ARG A 81 -9.83 17.52 10.50
C ARG A 81 -9.23 16.92 9.23
N GLY A 82 -7.92 16.75 9.19
CA GLY A 82 -7.20 16.11 8.10
C GLY A 82 -5.74 15.90 8.45
N ARG A 83 -5.04 15.03 7.73
CA ARG A 83 -3.61 14.82 7.88
C ARG A 83 -2.85 16.05 7.36
N MET A 84 -2.28 16.85 8.26
CA MET A 84 -1.79 18.19 7.96
C MET A 84 -0.43 18.25 7.28
N ILE A 85 0.52 17.37 7.59
CA ILE A 85 1.92 17.56 7.22
C ILE A 85 2.29 16.66 6.05
N LYS A 86 2.46 17.26 4.85
CA LYS A 86 3.15 16.66 3.72
C LYS A 86 4.55 17.29 3.61
N TYR A 87 5.55 16.45 3.26
CA TYR A 87 6.94 16.86 2.98
C TYR A 87 7.47 17.98 3.90
N PRO A 88 7.45 17.80 5.25
CA PRO A 88 7.84 18.86 6.19
C PRO A 88 9.28 19.34 5.99
N TYR A 89 10.15 18.48 5.50
CA TYR A 89 11.56 18.79 5.20
C TYR A 89 11.74 19.79 4.03
N LEU A 90 10.75 19.93 3.13
CA LEU A 90 10.76 20.96 2.08
C LEU A 90 10.17 22.27 2.61
N THR A 91 9.07 22.20 3.36
CA THR A 91 8.42 23.40 3.90
C THR A 91 9.22 24.07 5.01
N SER A 92 10.03 23.32 5.78
CA SER A 92 10.95 23.83 6.78
C SER A 92 12.28 24.36 6.21
N GLY A 93 12.57 24.07 4.92
CA GLY A 93 13.84 24.43 4.29
C GLY A 93 15.02 23.51 4.65
N GLU A 94 14.77 22.37 5.32
CA GLU A 94 15.81 21.36 5.62
C GLU A 94 16.37 20.71 4.35
N ALA A 95 15.59 20.67 3.27
CA ALA A 95 16.01 20.18 1.97
C ALA A 95 15.39 21.01 0.84
N THR A 96 16.07 21.03 -0.31
CA THR A 96 15.59 21.70 -1.51
C THR A 96 14.87 20.70 -2.46
N PRO A 97 13.97 21.18 -3.34
CA PRO A 97 13.34 20.33 -4.36
C PRO A 97 14.35 19.64 -5.30
N LYS A 98 15.50 20.27 -5.56
CA LYS A 98 16.59 19.63 -6.34
C LYS A 98 17.20 18.44 -5.60
N GLN A 99 17.46 18.60 -4.29
CA GLN A 99 17.98 17.49 -3.46
C GLN A 99 16.98 16.34 -3.35
N LEU A 100 15.68 16.64 -3.23
CA LEU A 100 14.63 15.63 -3.27
C LEU A 100 14.64 14.85 -4.59
N LEU A 101 14.73 15.55 -5.73
CA LEU A 101 14.78 14.90 -7.05
C LEU A 101 16.01 14.00 -7.18
N VAL A 102 17.19 14.45 -6.73
CA VAL A 102 18.42 13.63 -6.73
C VAL A 102 18.23 12.39 -5.85
N ALA A 103 17.70 12.53 -4.65
CA ALA A 103 17.41 11.39 -3.77
C ALA A 103 16.43 10.40 -4.43
N THR A 104 15.35 10.89 -5.04
CA THR A 104 14.39 10.06 -5.79
C THR A 104 15.11 9.22 -6.84
N TRP A 105 15.95 9.85 -7.68
CA TRP A 105 16.69 9.13 -8.72
C TRP A 105 17.71 8.13 -8.15
N CYS A 106 18.33 8.41 -6.99
CA CYS A 106 19.23 7.46 -6.33
C CYS A 106 18.48 6.19 -5.90
N PHE A 107 17.27 6.33 -5.32
CA PHE A 107 16.45 5.16 -4.97
C PHE A 107 15.97 4.39 -6.20
N LEU A 108 15.51 5.09 -7.25
CA LEU A 108 15.09 4.44 -8.49
C LEU A 108 16.25 3.75 -9.22
N ALA A 109 17.45 4.33 -9.21
CA ALA A 109 18.65 3.71 -9.77
C ALA A 109 19.03 2.44 -9.00
N ALA A 110 18.94 2.45 -7.66
CA ALA A 110 19.17 1.25 -6.88
C ALA A 110 18.16 0.14 -7.22
N ALA A 111 16.88 0.49 -7.41
CA ALA A 111 15.88 -0.46 -7.89
C ALA A 111 16.20 -0.99 -9.31
N ALA A 112 16.68 -0.12 -10.21
CA ALA A 112 17.06 -0.50 -11.56
C ALA A 112 18.27 -1.47 -11.58
N VAL A 113 19.23 -1.31 -10.67
CA VAL A 113 20.33 -2.27 -10.49
C VAL A 113 19.80 -3.64 -10.11
N MET A 114 18.82 -3.71 -9.18
CA MET A 114 18.21 -4.98 -8.81
C MET A 114 17.40 -5.59 -9.97
N ALA A 115 16.71 -4.77 -10.74
CA ALA A 115 16.03 -5.23 -11.95
C ALA A 115 17.01 -5.77 -13.00
N ALA A 116 18.20 -5.18 -13.14
CA ALA A 116 19.26 -5.69 -14.04
C ALA A 116 19.80 -7.06 -13.58
N VAL A 117 19.92 -7.29 -12.27
CA VAL A 117 20.28 -8.61 -11.74
C VAL A 117 19.22 -9.66 -12.12
N VAL A 118 17.93 -9.33 -11.94
CA VAL A 118 16.84 -10.24 -12.33
C VAL A 118 16.82 -10.44 -13.85
N PHE A 119 17.03 -9.39 -14.63
CA PHE A 119 17.11 -9.45 -16.09
C PHE A 119 18.20 -10.41 -16.58
N ALA A 120 19.37 -10.39 -15.95
CA ALA A 120 20.48 -11.29 -16.30
C ALA A 120 20.12 -12.77 -16.14
N VAL A 121 19.17 -13.10 -15.25
CA VAL A 121 18.72 -14.47 -14.99
C VAL A 121 17.47 -14.85 -15.82
N ARG A 122 16.52 -13.92 -15.96
CA ARG A 122 15.17 -14.19 -16.53
C ARG A 122 14.94 -13.58 -17.91
N GLY A 123 15.84 -12.74 -18.40
CA GLY A 123 15.77 -12.18 -19.75
C GLY A 123 14.69 -11.11 -19.93
N TRP A 124 14.26 -10.90 -21.18
CA TRP A 124 13.50 -9.73 -21.64
C TRP A 124 12.12 -9.56 -21.01
N MET A 125 11.46 -10.63 -20.61
CA MET A 125 10.11 -10.54 -20.01
C MET A 125 10.08 -9.67 -18.74
N ILE A 126 11.19 -9.63 -17.99
CA ILE A 126 11.31 -8.78 -16.79
C ILE A 126 11.17 -7.29 -17.13
N LEU A 127 11.66 -6.87 -18.29
CA LEU A 127 11.52 -5.46 -18.71
C LEU A 127 10.07 -5.05 -18.89
N GLY A 128 9.20 -5.98 -19.32
CA GLY A 128 7.75 -5.74 -19.39
C GLY A 128 7.15 -5.44 -18.00
N TRP A 129 7.50 -6.25 -16.98
CA TRP A 129 7.06 -6.03 -15.59
C TRP A 129 7.57 -4.70 -15.02
N VAL A 130 8.84 -4.40 -15.23
CA VAL A 130 9.46 -3.14 -14.77
C VAL A 130 8.84 -1.95 -15.48
N ALA A 131 8.67 -2.00 -16.80
CA ALA A 131 8.05 -0.93 -17.58
C ALA A 131 6.60 -0.67 -17.12
N ALA A 132 5.81 -1.71 -16.93
CA ALA A 132 4.44 -1.60 -16.41
C ALA A 132 4.43 -0.94 -15.03
N ALA A 133 5.31 -1.35 -14.12
CA ALA A 133 5.41 -0.79 -12.78
C ALA A 133 5.79 0.71 -12.82
N LEU A 134 6.74 1.09 -13.66
CA LEU A 134 7.17 2.49 -13.82
C LEU A 134 6.06 3.36 -14.42
N ILE A 135 5.40 2.89 -15.48
CA ILE A 135 4.32 3.64 -16.15
C ILE A 135 3.14 3.84 -15.21
N ILE A 136 2.67 2.76 -14.56
CA ILE A 136 1.52 2.80 -13.67
C ILE A 136 1.86 3.61 -12.41
N GLY A 137 3.03 3.39 -11.80
CA GLY A 137 3.47 4.12 -10.60
C GLY A 137 3.65 5.62 -10.86
N ALA A 138 4.29 6.00 -11.97
CA ALA A 138 4.45 7.41 -12.34
C ALA A 138 3.09 8.08 -12.65
N SER A 139 2.12 7.32 -13.16
CA SER A 139 0.77 7.83 -13.48
C SER A 139 -0.06 8.16 -12.24
N TYR A 140 0.33 7.72 -11.05
CA TYR A 140 -0.41 7.94 -9.80
C TYR A 140 -0.50 9.43 -9.45
N SER A 141 0.65 10.10 -9.24
CA SER A 141 0.72 11.52 -8.87
C SER A 141 1.22 12.42 -9.99
N GLY A 142 1.89 11.87 -11.00
CA GLY A 142 2.60 12.58 -12.05
C GLY A 142 1.97 12.54 -13.42
N GLY A 143 2.60 13.28 -14.34
CA GLY A 143 2.30 13.31 -15.77
C GLY A 143 0.91 13.83 -16.11
N PRO A 144 0.43 13.57 -17.33
CA PRO A 144 -0.88 14.04 -17.78
C PRO A 144 -2.03 13.30 -17.12
N LEU A 145 -1.81 12.10 -16.57
CA LEU A 145 -2.88 11.23 -16.07
C LEU A 145 -3.30 11.59 -14.65
N LYS A 146 -2.37 11.79 -13.70
CA LYS A 146 -2.65 12.13 -12.29
C LYS A 146 -3.80 11.30 -11.69
N LEU A 147 -3.74 9.98 -11.84
CA LEU A 147 -4.85 9.07 -11.54
C LEU A 147 -5.31 9.16 -10.09
N GLY A 148 -4.39 9.43 -9.15
CA GLY A 148 -4.70 9.66 -7.74
C GLY A 148 -5.58 10.88 -7.46
N PHE A 149 -5.66 11.83 -8.40
CA PHE A 149 -6.50 13.03 -8.31
C PHE A 149 -7.82 12.89 -9.08
N ARG A 150 -8.00 11.81 -9.84
CA ARG A 150 -9.16 11.55 -10.71
C ARG A 150 -10.07 10.42 -10.23
N GLY A 151 -9.88 9.96 -9.00
CA GLY A 151 -10.66 8.87 -8.42
C GLY A 151 -10.21 7.46 -8.84
N LEU A 152 -9.08 7.36 -9.53
CA LEU A 152 -8.51 6.08 -9.97
C LEU A 152 -7.28 5.66 -9.17
N GLY A 153 -6.93 6.42 -8.12
CA GLY A 153 -5.75 6.13 -7.29
C GLY A 153 -5.82 4.76 -6.64
N GLU A 154 -6.97 4.40 -6.11
CA GLU A 154 -7.20 3.10 -5.48
C GLU A 154 -7.06 1.94 -6.48
N LEU A 155 -7.47 2.13 -7.75
CA LEU A 155 -7.27 1.13 -8.80
C LEU A 155 -5.77 0.96 -9.14
N VAL A 156 -5.03 2.07 -9.21
CA VAL A 156 -3.57 2.01 -9.39
C VAL A 156 -2.91 1.23 -8.25
N ILE A 157 -3.27 1.50 -7.01
CA ILE A 157 -2.74 0.79 -5.84
C ILE A 157 -3.09 -0.70 -5.89
N PHE A 158 -4.34 -1.03 -6.25
CA PHE A 158 -4.77 -2.42 -6.44
C PHE A 158 -3.88 -3.18 -7.41
N VAL A 159 -3.71 -2.63 -8.62
CA VAL A 159 -2.91 -3.26 -9.67
C VAL A 159 -1.45 -3.34 -9.27
N MET A 160 -0.89 -2.23 -8.74
CA MET A 160 0.53 -2.12 -8.39
C MET A 160 0.95 -3.11 -7.30
N PHE A 161 0.23 -3.16 -6.18
CA PHE A 161 0.64 -3.93 -5.00
C PHE A 161 0.07 -5.36 -4.97
N GLY A 162 -0.96 -5.64 -5.76
CA GLY A 162 -1.52 -6.97 -5.94
C GLY A 162 -0.99 -7.64 -7.21
N PRO A 163 -1.80 -7.69 -8.27
CA PRO A 163 -1.50 -8.48 -9.47
C PRO A 163 -0.14 -8.17 -10.10
N LEU A 164 0.23 -6.91 -10.26
CA LEU A 164 1.47 -6.55 -10.95
C LEU A 164 2.70 -6.91 -10.11
N MET A 165 2.79 -6.44 -8.88
CA MET A 165 3.98 -6.64 -8.06
C MET A 165 4.13 -8.09 -7.62
N MET A 166 3.06 -8.72 -7.10
CA MET A 166 3.16 -10.10 -6.61
C MET A 166 3.46 -11.08 -7.74
N SER A 167 2.76 -10.96 -8.89
CA SER A 167 3.04 -11.81 -10.04
C SER A 167 4.39 -11.51 -10.67
N GLY A 168 4.81 -10.24 -10.70
CA GLY A 168 6.15 -9.85 -11.18
C GLY A 168 7.27 -10.41 -10.32
N VAL A 169 7.13 -10.38 -8.99
CA VAL A 169 8.09 -10.98 -8.04
C VAL A 169 8.11 -12.50 -8.19
N TYR A 170 6.94 -13.14 -8.27
CA TYR A 170 6.84 -14.59 -8.48
C TYR A 170 7.50 -15.00 -9.80
N TYR A 171 7.17 -14.31 -10.90
CA TYR A 171 7.78 -14.56 -12.20
C TYR A 171 9.30 -14.34 -12.17
N ALA A 172 9.77 -13.30 -11.50
CA ALA A 172 11.21 -13.06 -11.34
C ALA A 172 11.93 -14.24 -10.67
N ILE A 173 11.27 -14.91 -9.74
CA ILE A 173 11.85 -16.02 -8.96
C ILE A 173 11.77 -17.34 -9.72
N THR A 174 10.65 -17.61 -10.44
CA THR A 174 10.32 -18.92 -11.03
C THR A 174 10.38 -18.96 -12.56
N GLY A 175 10.32 -17.80 -13.24
CA GLY A 175 10.21 -17.74 -14.70
C GLY A 175 8.83 -18.08 -15.27
N CYS A 176 7.86 -18.37 -14.43
CA CYS A 176 6.48 -18.73 -14.84
C CYS A 176 5.44 -18.05 -13.95
N LEU A 177 4.18 -18.24 -14.27
CA LEU A 177 3.04 -17.86 -13.43
C LEU A 177 2.14 -19.07 -13.24
N ASP A 178 1.52 -19.17 -12.08
CA ASP A 178 0.49 -20.16 -11.80
C ASP A 178 -0.82 -19.52 -11.32
N PHE A 179 -1.87 -20.33 -11.21
CA PHE A 179 -3.17 -19.87 -10.75
C PHE A 179 -3.12 -19.34 -9.30
N LYS A 180 -2.35 -19.99 -8.43
CA LYS A 180 -2.27 -19.64 -7.00
C LYS A 180 -1.78 -18.20 -6.80
N ILE A 181 -0.67 -17.81 -7.48
CA ILE A 181 -0.16 -16.45 -7.38
C ILE A 181 -1.13 -15.42 -7.98
N LEU A 182 -1.71 -15.68 -9.14
CA LEU A 182 -2.67 -14.79 -9.77
C LEU A 182 -3.90 -14.57 -8.89
N TRP A 183 -4.44 -15.67 -8.32
CA TRP A 183 -5.62 -15.62 -7.46
C TRP A 183 -5.38 -14.87 -6.15
N LEU A 184 -4.31 -15.22 -5.42
CA LEU A 184 -3.99 -14.61 -4.13
C LEU A 184 -3.50 -13.17 -4.27
N SER A 185 -2.86 -12.80 -5.39
CA SER A 185 -2.45 -11.41 -5.63
C SER A 185 -3.63 -10.45 -5.73
N VAL A 186 -4.77 -10.89 -6.28
CA VAL A 186 -6.01 -10.10 -6.31
C VAL A 186 -6.54 -9.90 -4.89
N ALA A 187 -6.60 -10.96 -4.08
CA ALA A 187 -7.06 -10.88 -2.69
C ALA A 187 -6.19 -9.93 -1.85
N VAL A 188 -4.87 -10.07 -1.94
CA VAL A 188 -3.91 -9.21 -1.23
C VAL A 188 -3.99 -7.76 -1.74
N GLY A 189 -4.08 -7.57 -3.07
CA GLY A 189 -4.22 -6.26 -3.69
C GLY A 189 -5.46 -5.49 -3.19
N MET A 190 -6.59 -6.17 -3.00
CA MET A 190 -7.79 -5.55 -2.42
C MET A 190 -7.56 -5.06 -0.98
N LEU A 191 -6.89 -5.86 -0.14
CA LEU A 191 -6.58 -5.45 1.24
C LEU A 191 -5.56 -4.29 1.29
N VAL A 192 -4.54 -4.28 0.41
CA VAL A 192 -3.63 -3.14 0.31
C VAL A 192 -4.36 -1.89 -0.14
N THR A 193 -5.26 -2.02 -1.11
CA THR A 193 -6.12 -0.92 -1.58
C THR A 193 -6.97 -0.37 -0.45
N ASN A 194 -7.48 -1.23 0.44
CA ASN A 194 -8.27 -0.80 1.58
C ASN A 194 -7.49 0.12 2.54
N ILE A 195 -6.16 0.01 2.64
CA ILE A 195 -5.34 0.95 3.44
C ILE A 195 -5.49 2.37 2.89
N VAL A 196 -5.34 2.53 1.57
CA VAL A 196 -5.45 3.83 0.90
C VAL A 196 -6.90 4.30 0.86
N TYR A 197 -7.85 3.38 0.67
CA TYR A 197 -9.27 3.72 0.68
C TYR A 197 -9.75 4.17 2.06
N SER A 198 -9.32 3.51 3.14
CA SER A 198 -9.61 3.97 4.51
C SER A 198 -9.10 5.40 4.75
N HIS A 199 -7.88 5.71 4.27
CA HIS A 199 -7.35 7.06 4.25
C HIS A 199 -8.24 8.03 3.47
N SER A 200 -8.65 7.65 2.26
CA SER A 200 -9.51 8.48 1.39
C SER A 200 -10.89 8.76 2.01
N VAL A 201 -11.45 7.81 2.76
CA VAL A 201 -12.71 8.00 3.50
C VAL A 201 -12.52 9.01 4.64
N LEU A 202 -11.42 8.88 5.39
CA LEU A 202 -11.12 9.75 6.53
C LEU A 202 -10.79 11.19 6.10
N ASP A 203 -10.17 11.38 4.94
CA ASP A 203 -9.80 12.68 4.36
C ASP A 203 -10.82 13.15 3.29
N ALA A 204 -11.99 12.53 3.15
CA ALA A 204 -12.92 12.83 2.07
C ALA A 204 -13.32 14.32 2.02
N VAL A 205 -13.63 14.94 3.16
CA VAL A 205 -14.02 16.35 3.21
C VAL A 205 -12.85 17.29 2.89
N PRO A 206 -11.65 17.17 3.52
CA PRO A 206 -10.48 17.97 3.14
C PRO A 206 -10.06 17.79 1.69
N ASP A 207 -10.03 16.56 1.17
CA ASP A 207 -9.64 16.26 -0.21
C ASP A 207 -10.60 16.94 -1.23
N ALA A 208 -11.92 16.95 -0.96
CA ALA A 208 -12.89 17.64 -1.81
C ALA A 208 -12.64 19.15 -1.88
N LYS A 209 -12.34 19.79 -0.74
CA LYS A 209 -12.03 21.21 -0.68
C LYS A 209 -10.75 21.59 -1.44
N MET A 210 -9.81 20.66 -1.53
CA MET A 210 -8.59 20.82 -2.34
C MET A 210 -8.77 20.46 -3.81
N GLY A 211 -10.00 20.12 -4.24
CA GLY A 211 -10.28 19.69 -5.62
C GLY A 211 -9.75 18.31 -5.99
N LYS A 212 -9.29 17.54 -5.00
CA LYS A 212 -8.83 16.16 -5.22
C LYS A 212 -10.04 15.22 -5.20
N LYS A 213 -10.23 14.48 -6.30
CA LYS A 213 -11.24 13.43 -6.38
C LYS A 213 -10.58 12.09 -6.06
N THR A 214 -11.07 11.39 -5.04
CA THR A 214 -10.66 10.01 -4.68
C THR A 214 -11.81 9.05 -4.95
N MET A 215 -11.58 7.75 -4.88
CA MET A 215 -12.65 6.74 -4.99
C MET A 215 -13.71 6.97 -3.91
N ALA A 216 -13.33 7.42 -2.71
CA ALA A 216 -14.28 7.75 -1.66
C ALA A 216 -15.30 8.84 -2.06
N HIS A 217 -14.93 9.77 -2.94
CA HIS A 217 -15.85 10.75 -3.52
C HIS A 217 -16.76 10.13 -4.59
N LEU A 218 -16.21 9.27 -5.45
CA LEU A 218 -16.98 8.58 -6.51
C LEU A 218 -18.04 7.67 -5.92
N MET A 219 -17.75 7.03 -4.76
CA MET A 219 -18.71 6.17 -4.05
C MET A 219 -19.83 6.94 -3.33
N LYS A 220 -19.84 8.26 -3.41
CA LYS A 220 -20.75 9.17 -2.66
C LYS A 220 -20.59 9.03 -1.14
N ILE A 221 -20.53 10.16 -0.44
CA ILE A 221 -20.40 10.21 1.03
C ILE A 221 -21.56 9.43 1.68
N GLY A 222 -21.23 8.60 2.66
CA GLY A 222 -22.20 7.80 3.39
C GLY A 222 -22.18 6.31 3.01
N ARG A 223 -23.34 5.74 2.71
CA ARG A 223 -23.54 4.29 2.51
C ARG A 223 -22.62 3.70 1.42
N GLY A 224 -22.43 4.40 0.30
CA GLY A 224 -21.59 3.92 -0.81
C GLY A 224 -20.14 3.71 -0.40
N GLN A 225 -19.58 4.61 0.41
CA GLN A 225 -18.23 4.49 0.94
C GLN A 225 -18.06 3.23 1.81
N ILE A 226 -19.05 2.92 2.64
CA ILE A 226 -19.00 1.76 3.54
C ILE A 226 -19.19 0.46 2.76
N VAL A 227 -20.07 0.43 1.77
CA VAL A 227 -20.24 -0.74 0.90
C VAL A 227 -18.93 -1.06 0.16
N PHE A 228 -18.27 -0.06 -0.41
CA PHE A 228 -16.99 -0.29 -1.09
C PHE A 228 -15.87 -0.71 -0.12
N SER A 229 -15.82 -0.13 1.08
CA SER A 229 -14.91 -0.60 2.14
C SER A 229 -15.20 -2.06 2.52
N ALA A 230 -16.47 -2.43 2.64
CA ALA A 230 -16.84 -3.82 2.92
C ALA A 230 -16.41 -4.77 1.81
N MET A 231 -16.57 -4.39 0.53
CA MET A 231 -16.07 -5.18 -0.59
C MET A 231 -14.55 -5.40 -0.49
N LEU A 232 -13.77 -4.33 -0.30
CA LEU A 232 -12.31 -4.43 -0.20
C LEU A 232 -11.85 -5.28 1.00
N ASN A 233 -12.60 -5.27 2.10
CA ASN A 233 -12.26 -6.00 3.32
C ASN A 233 -12.76 -7.44 3.34
N LEU A 234 -13.88 -7.78 2.68
CA LEU A 234 -14.52 -9.09 2.82
C LEU A 234 -14.28 -10.01 1.61
N LEU A 235 -14.27 -9.48 0.38
CA LEU A 235 -14.04 -10.30 -0.82
C LEU A 235 -12.72 -11.10 -0.79
N PRO A 236 -11.60 -10.60 -0.23
CA PRO A 236 -10.38 -11.39 -0.11
C PRO A 236 -10.59 -12.73 0.62
N TYR A 237 -11.39 -12.77 1.66
CA TYR A 237 -11.71 -14.01 2.39
C TYR A 237 -12.62 -14.93 1.58
N VAL A 238 -13.61 -14.35 0.89
CA VAL A 238 -14.47 -15.12 -0.03
C VAL A 238 -13.65 -15.73 -1.16
N MET A 239 -12.67 -15.01 -1.71
CA MET A 239 -11.76 -15.54 -2.74
C MET A 239 -10.96 -16.73 -2.21
N VAL A 240 -10.38 -16.65 -1.02
CA VAL A 240 -9.66 -17.78 -0.43
C VAL A 240 -10.60 -18.96 -0.22
N LEU A 241 -11.81 -18.74 0.28
CA LEU A 241 -12.82 -19.80 0.45
C LEU A 241 -13.16 -20.47 -0.90
N ILE A 242 -13.42 -19.68 -1.93
CA ILE A 242 -13.69 -20.19 -3.28
C ILE A 242 -12.49 -21.00 -3.81
N GLY A 243 -11.27 -20.50 -3.66
CA GLY A 243 -10.06 -21.18 -4.07
C GLY A 243 -9.89 -22.56 -3.40
N VAL A 244 -10.26 -22.67 -2.13
CA VAL A 244 -10.26 -23.95 -1.40
C VAL A 244 -11.39 -24.88 -1.89
N ILE A 245 -12.61 -24.36 -2.09
CA ILE A 245 -13.74 -25.15 -2.60
C ILE A 245 -13.45 -25.71 -4.00
N LEU A 246 -12.77 -24.93 -4.85
CA LEU A 246 -12.35 -25.34 -6.18
C LEU A 246 -11.14 -26.29 -6.19
N GLY A 247 -10.58 -26.63 -5.03
CA GLY A 247 -9.40 -27.49 -4.90
C GLY A 247 -8.09 -26.84 -5.42
N GLN A 248 -8.10 -25.52 -5.65
CA GLN A 248 -6.93 -24.76 -6.13
C GLN A 248 -6.03 -24.29 -4.98
N LEU A 249 -6.56 -24.22 -3.78
CA LEU A 249 -5.83 -23.86 -2.55
C LEU A 249 -6.01 -24.97 -1.52
N HIS A 250 -4.93 -25.25 -0.78
CA HIS A 250 -4.99 -26.17 0.34
C HIS A 250 -5.95 -25.66 1.44
N PRO A 251 -6.75 -26.53 2.11
CA PRO A 251 -7.71 -26.10 3.14
C PRO A 251 -7.12 -25.23 4.26
N ALA A 252 -5.84 -25.44 4.59
CA ALA A 252 -5.14 -24.64 5.61
C ALA A 252 -5.14 -23.13 5.32
N TYR A 253 -5.30 -22.70 4.06
CA TYR A 253 -5.43 -21.28 3.71
C TYR A 253 -6.66 -20.62 4.35
N LEU A 254 -7.67 -21.38 4.77
CA LEU A 254 -8.81 -20.87 5.53
C LEU A 254 -8.40 -20.27 6.89
N ALA A 255 -7.17 -20.50 7.36
CA ALA A 255 -6.63 -19.83 8.55
C ALA A 255 -6.65 -18.30 8.44
N VAL A 256 -6.70 -17.72 7.21
CA VAL A 256 -6.89 -16.27 7.02
C VAL A 256 -8.19 -15.76 7.65
N MET A 257 -9.20 -16.62 7.85
CA MET A 257 -10.46 -16.26 8.50
C MET A 257 -10.27 -15.77 9.96
N LEU A 258 -9.15 -16.11 10.59
CA LEU A 258 -8.79 -15.59 11.93
C LEU A 258 -8.58 -14.06 11.91
N VAL A 259 -8.33 -13.47 10.74
CA VAL A 259 -8.15 -12.02 10.58
C VAL A 259 -9.48 -11.31 10.29
N LEU A 260 -10.50 -12.04 9.83
CA LEU A 260 -11.81 -11.50 9.43
C LEU A 260 -12.48 -10.62 10.52
N PRO A 261 -12.47 -10.96 11.84
CA PRO A 261 -13.07 -10.12 12.86
C PRO A 261 -12.49 -8.70 12.92
N VAL A 262 -11.19 -8.55 12.63
CA VAL A 262 -10.52 -7.24 12.59
C VAL A 262 -11.00 -6.43 11.38
N SER A 263 -11.21 -7.09 10.23
CA SER A 263 -11.76 -6.47 9.02
C SER A 263 -13.20 -5.97 9.25
N VAL A 264 -14.03 -6.78 9.89
CA VAL A 264 -15.42 -6.40 10.22
C VAL A 264 -15.43 -5.22 11.19
N TRP A 265 -14.58 -5.22 12.21
CA TRP A 265 -14.43 -4.10 13.13
C TRP A 265 -14.03 -2.81 12.41
N LEU A 266 -13.07 -2.88 11.46
CA LEU A 266 -12.63 -1.70 10.71
C LEU A 266 -13.77 -1.10 9.89
N ILE A 267 -14.58 -1.94 9.23
CA ILE A 267 -15.77 -1.50 8.48
C ILE A 267 -16.75 -0.77 9.41
N GLY A 268 -17.03 -1.34 10.59
CA GLY A 268 -17.87 -0.72 11.61
C GLY A 268 -17.34 0.63 12.08
N SER A 269 -16.03 0.70 12.37
CA SER A 269 -15.37 1.94 12.81
C SER A 269 -15.38 3.04 11.74
N LEU A 270 -15.23 2.68 10.45
CA LEU A 270 -15.39 3.64 9.34
C LEU A 270 -16.85 4.08 9.18
N ASN A 271 -17.81 3.17 9.38
CA ASN A 271 -19.23 3.50 9.33
C ASN A 271 -19.61 4.48 10.44
N ASP A 272 -19.11 4.30 11.65
CA ASP A 272 -19.34 5.24 12.76
C ASP A 272 -18.73 6.61 12.47
N PHE A 273 -17.53 6.66 11.91
CA PHE A 273 -16.90 7.90 11.48
C PHE A 273 -17.74 8.65 10.42
N VAL A 274 -18.16 7.95 9.36
CA VAL A 274 -18.94 8.55 8.26
C VAL A 274 -20.31 9.07 8.72
N ASN A 275 -20.91 8.40 9.72
CA ASN A 275 -22.20 8.81 10.28
C ASN A 275 -22.08 9.76 11.48
N HIS A 276 -20.92 10.38 11.71
CA HIS A 276 -20.67 11.30 12.82
C HIS A 276 -20.96 10.71 14.22
N ARG A 277 -20.84 9.39 14.36
CA ARG A 277 -20.94 8.64 15.64
C ARG A 277 -19.55 8.30 16.19
N ASP A 278 -18.55 9.07 15.75
CA ASP A 278 -17.15 8.82 16.08
C ASP A 278 -16.88 9.17 17.55
N VAL A 279 -16.54 8.15 18.33
CA VAL A 279 -16.07 8.28 19.71
C VAL A 279 -14.57 8.03 19.78
N ALA A 280 -13.91 8.59 20.78
CA ALA A 280 -12.51 8.28 21.04
C ALA A 280 -12.35 6.77 21.31
N ILE A 281 -11.53 6.10 20.52
CA ILE A 281 -11.30 4.67 20.61
C ILE A 281 -9.90 4.42 21.13
N GLU A 282 -9.79 3.66 22.22
CA GLU A 282 -8.50 3.20 22.72
C GLU A 282 -7.99 2.00 21.90
N PRO A 283 -6.68 1.98 21.56
CA PRO A 283 -6.10 0.86 20.84
C PRO A 283 -6.12 -0.40 21.69
N LYS A 284 -6.58 -1.50 21.09
CA LYS A 284 -6.61 -2.82 21.74
C LYS A 284 -5.54 -3.73 21.13
N LYS A 285 -4.98 -4.64 21.94
CA LYS A 285 -3.92 -5.58 21.49
C LYS A 285 -4.28 -6.35 20.21
N TRP A 286 -5.54 -6.73 20.06
CA TRP A 286 -6.01 -7.46 18.88
C TRP A 286 -6.02 -6.64 17.57
N MET A 287 -5.95 -5.31 17.64
CA MET A 287 -5.83 -4.45 16.45
C MET A 287 -4.41 -4.52 15.83
N GLY A 288 -3.42 -4.98 16.61
CA GLY A 288 -2.02 -5.08 16.20
C GLY A 288 -1.17 -3.87 16.59
N PRO A 289 0.07 -3.79 16.11
CA PRO A 289 0.99 -2.71 16.48
C PRO A 289 0.46 -1.34 16.04
N MET A 290 0.36 -0.40 16.98
CA MET A 290 -0.13 0.97 16.75
C MET A 290 0.98 2.04 16.83
N GLY A 291 2.25 1.64 16.97
CA GLY A 291 3.36 2.59 17.11
C GLY A 291 3.26 3.41 18.40
N ASP A 292 3.75 4.64 18.37
CA ASP A 292 3.65 5.58 19.49
C ASP A 292 2.28 6.29 19.47
N PHE A 293 1.26 5.59 20.01
CA PHE A 293 -0.12 6.06 19.96
C PHE A 293 -0.35 7.30 20.81
N ASP A 294 0.43 7.48 21.91
CA ASP A 294 0.34 8.67 22.76
C ASP A 294 0.86 9.92 22.03
N ALA A 295 1.92 9.78 21.22
CA ALA A 295 2.36 10.86 20.36
C ALA A 295 1.31 11.23 19.31
N TYR A 296 0.60 10.25 18.74
CA TYR A 296 -0.49 10.51 17.78
C TYR A 296 -1.68 11.22 18.43
N ARG A 297 -2.00 10.86 19.67
CA ARG A 297 -3.06 11.53 20.45
C ARG A 297 -2.69 12.97 20.74
N LYS A 298 -1.46 13.23 21.19
CA LYS A 298 -0.96 14.60 21.41
C LYS A 298 -0.99 15.45 20.14
N ALA A 299 -0.76 14.83 18.98
CA ALA A 299 -0.85 15.47 17.67
C ALA A 299 -2.29 15.60 17.12
N GLY A 300 -3.30 15.05 17.82
CA GLY A 300 -4.72 15.10 17.40
C GLY A 300 -5.04 14.29 16.14
N ILE A 301 -4.21 13.27 15.82
CA ILE A 301 -4.35 12.41 14.63
C ILE A 301 -4.59 10.93 14.97
N ASP A 302 -4.82 10.62 16.23
CA ASP A 302 -5.06 9.26 16.74
C ASP A 302 -6.29 8.61 16.10
N TRP A 303 -7.39 9.34 15.94
CA TRP A 303 -8.61 8.91 15.26
C TRP A 303 -8.37 8.42 13.82
N PHE A 304 -7.42 9.07 13.12
CA PHE A 304 -7.02 8.70 11.76
C PHE A 304 -6.08 7.50 11.78
N LEU A 305 -5.01 7.57 12.58
CA LEU A 305 -3.96 6.55 12.61
C LEU A 305 -4.46 5.22 13.16
N LEU A 306 -5.40 5.21 14.09
CA LEU A 306 -6.03 3.99 14.58
C LEU A 306 -6.61 3.16 13.41
N ARG A 307 -7.41 3.76 12.55
CA ARG A 307 -8.07 3.09 11.42
C ARG A 307 -7.08 2.72 10.33
N TRP A 308 -6.18 3.64 9.99
CA TRP A 308 -5.16 3.42 8.98
C TRP A 308 -4.19 2.30 9.37
N LEU A 309 -3.70 2.30 10.62
CA LEU A 309 -2.82 1.26 11.14
C LEU A 309 -3.56 -0.08 11.26
N THR A 310 -4.84 -0.09 11.63
CA THR A 310 -5.64 -1.32 11.65
C THR A 310 -5.76 -1.91 10.24
N ALA A 311 -6.04 -1.11 9.22
CA ALA A 311 -6.07 -1.55 7.82
C ALA A 311 -4.72 -2.17 7.41
N ARG A 312 -3.59 -1.52 7.74
CA ARG A 312 -2.25 -2.04 7.50
C ARG A 312 -2.00 -3.38 8.24
N ASN A 313 -2.44 -3.47 9.48
CA ASN A 313 -2.25 -4.68 10.30
C ASN A 313 -3.10 -5.85 9.80
N ILE A 314 -4.25 -5.61 9.16
CA ILE A 314 -5.03 -6.64 8.46
C ILE A 314 -4.20 -7.23 7.32
N VAL A 315 -3.62 -6.40 6.44
CA VAL A 315 -2.73 -6.86 5.36
C VAL A 315 -1.57 -7.68 5.93
N THR A 316 -0.92 -7.16 6.98
CA THR A 316 0.22 -7.83 7.63
C THR A 316 -0.15 -9.24 8.07
N ARG A 317 -1.23 -9.39 8.80
CA ARG A 317 -1.67 -10.69 9.32
C ARG A 317 -2.13 -11.63 8.22
N PHE A 318 -2.88 -11.12 7.25
CA PHE A 318 -3.34 -11.92 6.12
C PHE A 318 -2.15 -12.48 5.33
N CYS A 319 -1.18 -11.63 4.98
CA CYS A 319 0.04 -12.07 4.29
C CYS A 319 0.87 -13.06 5.14
N LEU A 320 1.03 -12.81 6.44
CA LEU A 320 1.75 -13.74 7.33
C LEU A 320 1.09 -15.12 7.38
N VAL A 321 -0.23 -15.18 7.43
CA VAL A 321 -0.95 -16.47 7.37
C VAL A 321 -0.70 -17.16 6.03
N LEU A 322 -0.78 -16.44 4.90
CA LEU A 322 -0.48 -17.02 3.58
C LEU A 322 0.94 -17.57 3.52
N ILE A 323 1.93 -16.82 4.03
CA ILE A 323 3.34 -17.22 4.07
C ILE A 323 3.50 -18.50 4.89
N ILE A 324 2.98 -18.52 6.12
CA ILE A 324 3.12 -19.66 7.04
C ILE A 324 2.45 -20.90 6.45
N VAL A 325 1.23 -20.75 5.95
CA VAL A 325 0.49 -21.87 5.36
C VAL A 325 1.22 -22.43 4.14
N ASN A 326 1.75 -21.57 3.26
CA ASN A 326 2.46 -22.05 2.08
C ASN A 326 3.78 -22.76 2.44
N LEU A 327 4.51 -22.27 3.44
CA LEU A 327 5.77 -22.91 3.87
C LEU A 327 5.54 -24.29 4.54
N ILE A 328 4.34 -24.55 5.06
CA ILE A 328 4.02 -25.81 5.72
C ILE A 328 3.32 -26.80 4.76
N PHE A 329 2.45 -26.31 3.88
CA PHE A 329 1.54 -27.12 3.08
C PHE A 329 1.61 -26.83 1.57
N GLY A 330 2.49 -25.91 1.14
CA GLY A 330 2.63 -25.46 -0.25
C GLY A 330 3.53 -26.28 -1.12
#